data_48cbed829b29ff5225f2447eadbc0bed
#
_entry.id   48cbed829b29ff5225f2447eadbc0bed
#
_cell.length_a   1.000
_cell.length_b   1.000
_cell.length_c   1.000
_cell.angle_alpha   90.00
_cell.angle_beta   90.00
_cell.angle_gamma   90.00
#
_symmetry.space_group_name_H-M   'P 1'
#
loop_
_entity.id
_entity.type
_entity.pdbx_description
1 polymer ?
#
loop_
_entity_poly.entity_id
_entity_poly.type
_entity_poly.pdbx_seq_one_letter_code
_entity_poly.pdbx_strand_id
1 'polypeptide(L)'
;HSAEDLSWAESAVLAVLPNAPAMIHLSKGRKTLLSKRNRLLKQLLEEEIIDASTYELAVSEPLPDESHPLPQIAPHLVSRFYQERNGLYTRSTIDRGIQSHIESLAERWSNEFNRSDIRNLAILVIDISTNQVVAYCGNVHFDRKQGGSQVDVIQAPRSTGSILKPFLYNAMLQEGSLLPKMLLPDVPVNINGFTPQNFSMQFEGAVPASEALARSLNIPAVTMLQRYGVPKFHHLLQQMEFKTINRTASHYGLSLILGGAEATLWDVTNAYAQMGRSLSCSPSPTVSQGKEAQILLETENTEQINNDTKQTSRNHKSNHNKQEKREQSNSSPLSVEEDSEETTSAKTGAAWLTLSALTEVNRPEEIDWKSIPSMQTIAWKTGTSYGFRDAWAVGVTPRYTVGVWVGNATGEGKPGLVGAQTAGPVLFDIFSYLPSSPWFERPTGVFVDAEICRQSGHLKGRFCEETDTVLILPAGLRTEACPYHHLVTLSADESHRIYENCANTEPTIQKSWFALPPVWEWYYKQHHPEYKPLPPFKAGCGEDSFQSMQFIYPPMNAHIKLPKQLDGSKGFLTVELAHSNPNATIFWHLDDTYQTQTQDFHKISLQPAPGKHSLTAVDGEGNTVSTTFFIE
;
A
#
# COMPACT_ATOMS: atom_id res chain seq x y z
N HIS A 1 -32.26 22.29 17.24
CA HIS A 1 -32.71 23.39 18.11
C HIS A 1 -32.76 22.86 19.54
N SER A 2 -32.35 23.66 20.53
CA SER A 2 -32.57 23.34 21.93
C SER A 2 -34.02 23.59 22.32
N ALA A 3 -34.47 23.04 23.45
CA ALA A 3 -35.83 23.30 23.92
C ALA A 3 -36.12 24.79 24.16
N GLU A 4 -35.07 25.57 24.40
CA GLU A 4 -35.15 27.03 24.63
C GLU A 4 -35.33 27.84 23.35
N ASP A 5 -35.07 27.25 22.16
CA ASP A 5 -35.20 27.90 20.86
C ASP A 5 -36.60 27.73 20.25
N LEU A 6 -37.51 26.98 20.90
CA LEU A 6 -38.83 26.68 20.39
C LEU A 6 -39.78 27.87 20.59
N SER A 7 -40.56 28.17 19.54
CA SER A 7 -41.67 29.12 19.64
C SER A 7 -42.79 28.57 20.52
N TRP A 8 -43.71 29.44 21.01
CA TRP A 8 -44.92 29.02 21.71
C TRP A 8 -45.80 28.12 20.84
N ALA A 9 -45.85 28.38 19.53
CA ALA A 9 -46.58 27.53 18.58
C ALA A 9 -45.98 26.14 18.45
N GLU A 10 -44.63 26.04 18.33
CA GLU A 10 -43.91 24.76 18.24
C GLU A 10 -44.00 23.96 19.53
N SER A 11 -43.82 24.64 20.68
CA SER A 11 -43.97 24.02 21.99
C SER A 11 -45.38 23.46 22.21
N ALA A 12 -46.43 24.20 21.81
CA ALA A 12 -47.82 23.74 21.86
C ALA A 12 -48.09 22.56 20.92
N VAL A 13 -47.46 22.52 19.72
CA VAL A 13 -47.54 21.35 18.83
C VAL A 13 -46.95 20.14 19.49
N LEU A 14 -45.73 20.25 20.05
CA LEU A 14 -45.07 19.15 20.74
C LEU A 14 -45.88 18.63 21.94
N ALA A 15 -46.52 19.53 22.69
CA ALA A 15 -47.35 19.15 23.82
C ALA A 15 -48.63 18.38 23.44
N VAL A 16 -49.21 18.65 22.26
CA VAL A 16 -50.46 17.99 21.82
C VAL A 16 -50.23 16.72 20.98
N LEU A 17 -49.05 16.54 20.40
CA LEU A 17 -48.69 15.37 19.58
C LEU A 17 -48.83 14.03 20.33
N PRO A 18 -48.37 13.86 21.58
CA PRO A 18 -48.45 12.59 22.29
C PRO A 18 -49.88 12.12 22.58
N ASN A 19 -50.85 13.02 22.52
CA ASN A 19 -52.24 12.74 22.93
C ASN A 19 -53.05 11.86 21.97
N ALA A 20 -52.61 11.64 20.74
CA ALA A 20 -53.21 10.71 19.80
C ALA A 20 -52.25 10.41 18.63
N PRO A 21 -51.13 9.77 18.85
CA PRO A 21 -50.04 9.66 17.85
C PRO A 21 -50.46 8.88 16.58
N ALA A 22 -51.43 7.98 16.69
CA ALA A 22 -51.92 7.22 15.53
C ALA A 22 -52.85 8.03 14.59
N MET A 23 -53.47 9.09 15.09
CA MET A 23 -54.47 9.87 14.32
C MET A 23 -54.01 11.29 13.99
N ILE A 24 -53.04 11.83 14.74
CA ILE A 24 -52.55 13.20 14.62
C ILE A 24 -51.04 13.16 14.43
N HIS A 25 -50.62 13.40 13.22
CA HIS A 25 -49.22 13.43 12.81
C HIS A 25 -48.98 14.64 11.92
N LEU A 26 -47.74 15.14 11.82
CA LEU A 26 -47.41 16.29 10.96
C LEU A 26 -47.80 16.05 9.49
N SER A 27 -47.84 14.81 9.01
CA SER A 27 -48.28 14.44 7.65
C SER A 27 -49.76 14.05 7.55
N LYS A 28 -50.43 13.67 8.67
CA LYS A 28 -51.85 13.27 8.70
C LYS A 28 -52.63 14.05 9.76
N GLY A 29 -53.83 14.48 9.42
CA GLY A 29 -54.71 15.17 10.39
C GLY A 29 -54.25 16.59 10.75
N ARG A 30 -53.49 17.27 9.90
CA ARG A 30 -52.97 18.63 10.13
C ARG A 30 -54.03 19.63 10.61
N LYS A 31 -55.25 19.58 10.05
CA LYS A 31 -56.38 20.43 10.50
C LYS A 31 -56.72 20.16 11.96
N THR A 32 -56.78 18.91 12.37
CA THR A 32 -57.05 18.52 13.76
C THR A 32 -55.90 18.91 14.69
N LEU A 33 -54.66 18.77 14.23
CA LEU A 33 -53.47 19.20 14.97
C LEU A 33 -53.46 20.72 15.18
N LEU A 34 -53.74 21.48 14.12
CA LEU A 34 -53.85 22.93 14.18
C LEU A 34 -54.92 23.38 15.18
N SER A 35 -56.13 22.74 15.13
CA SER A 35 -57.23 23.04 16.05
C SER A 35 -56.85 22.75 17.51
N LYS A 36 -56.17 21.63 17.77
CA LYS A 36 -55.70 21.28 19.13
C LYS A 36 -54.61 22.23 19.63
N ARG A 37 -53.64 22.59 18.77
CA ARG A 37 -52.63 23.57 19.09
C ARG A 37 -53.24 24.91 19.48
N ASN A 38 -54.11 25.42 18.62
CA ASN A 38 -54.75 26.72 18.85
C ASN A 38 -55.66 26.71 20.11
N ARG A 39 -56.31 25.58 20.41
CA ARG A 39 -57.07 25.42 21.64
C ARG A 39 -56.14 25.45 22.88
N LEU A 40 -54.96 24.81 22.85
CA LEU A 40 -54.01 24.87 23.94
C LEU A 40 -53.45 26.30 24.10
N LEU A 41 -53.09 26.98 23.01
CA LEU A 41 -52.65 28.37 23.05
C LEU A 41 -53.68 29.30 23.66
N LYS A 42 -54.99 29.06 23.35
CA LYS A 42 -56.10 29.82 23.93
C LYS A 42 -56.22 29.59 25.44
N GLN A 43 -56.03 28.37 25.92
CA GLN A 43 -56.01 28.06 27.35
C GLN A 43 -54.85 28.78 28.07
N LEU A 44 -53.65 28.80 27.45
CA LEU A 44 -52.50 29.52 28.02
C LEU A 44 -52.76 31.04 28.10
N LEU A 45 -53.50 31.61 27.17
CA LEU A 45 -53.94 33.00 27.25
C LEU A 45 -54.96 33.23 28.37
N GLU A 46 -55.96 32.32 28.47
CA GLU A 46 -57.01 32.37 29.50
C GLU A 46 -56.44 32.22 30.93
N GLU A 47 -55.34 31.47 31.08
CA GLU A 47 -54.60 31.29 32.33
C GLU A 47 -53.49 32.34 32.55
N GLU A 48 -53.45 33.38 31.71
CA GLU A 48 -52.48 34.50 31.80
C GLU A 48 -50.99 34.04 31.73
N ILE A 49 -50.71 32.88 31.16
CA ILE A 49 -49.34 32.35 30.97
C ILE A 49 -48.65 33.04 29.80
N ILE A 50 -49.43 33.40 28.75
CA ILE A 50 -48.97 34.22 27.61
C ILE A 50 -49.87 35.45 27.45
N ASP A 51 -49.31 36.51 26.93
CA ASP A 51 -50.10 37.73 26.65
C ASP A 51 -50.85 37.63 25.29
N ALA A 52 -51.75 38.58 25.04
CA ALA A 52 -52.56 38.60 23.81
C ALA A 52 -51.71 38.74 22.54
N SER A 53 -50.62 39.48 22.58
CA SER A 53 -49.74 39.65 21.42
C SER A 53 -48.97 38.39 21.10
N THR A 54 -48.49 37.69 22.09
CA THR A 54 -47.82 36.37 21.96
C THR A 54 -48.80 35.32 21.45
N TYR A 55 -50.04 35.33 21.92
CA TYR A 55 -51.07 34.43 21.41
C TYR A 55 -51.36 34.66 19.91
N GLU A 56 -51.55 35.90 19.49
CA GLU A 56 -51.81 36.24 18.08
C GLU A 56 -50.64 35.81 17.18
N LEU A 57 -49.41 36.05 17.57
CA LEU A 57 -48.22 35.62 16.85
C LEU A 57 -48.17 34.07 16.76
N ALA A 58 -48.38 33.35 17.87
CA ALA A 58 -48.29 31.90 17.92
C ALA A 58 -49.43 31.23 17.11
N VAL A 59 -50.63 31.83 17.07
CA VAL A 59 -51.72 31.29 16.23
C VAL A 59 -51.51 31.55 14.75
N SER A 60 -50.86 32.70 14.39
CA SER A 60 -50.53 33.02 13.00
C SER A 60 -49.43 32.15 12.42
N GLU A 61 -48.58 31.56 13.26
CA GLU A 61 -47.49 30.69 12.85
C GLU A 61 -48.02 29.40 12.21
N PRO A 62 -47.55 29.01 11.00
CA PRO A 62 -47.96 27.77 10.35
C PRO A 62 -47.51 26.54 11.14
N LEU A 63 -48.18 25.40 10.95
CA LEU A 63 -47.65 24.14 11.45
C LEU A 63 -46.34 23.81 10.72
N PRO A 64 -45.36 23.23 11.43
CA PRO A 64 -44.15 22.72 10.79
C PRO A 64 -44.49 21.86 9.57
N ASP A 65 -43.71 21.96 8.52
CA ASP A 65 -43.82 21.12 7.34
C ASP A 65 -43.45 19.66 7.68
N GLU A 66 -43.39 18.80 6.67
CA GLU A 66 -42.97 17.41 6.88
C GLU A 66 -41.56 17.39 7.53
N SER A 67 -41.32 16.37 8.37
CA SER A 67 -40.01 16.21 9.01
C SER A 67 -38.92 16.13 7.95
N HIS A 68 -38.00 17.07 7.99
CA HIS A 68 -36.82 16.96 7.15
C HIS A 68 -36.04 15.72 7.58
N PRO A 69 -35.57 14.89 6.62
CA PRO A 69 -34.68 13.78 6.96
C PRO A 69 -33.45 14.34 7.67
N LEU A 70 -32.99 13.65 8.70
CA LEU A 70 -31.73 14.00 9.35
C LEU A 70 -30.60 13.98 8.32
N PRO A 71 -29.66 14.94 8.37
CA PRO A 71 -28.51 14.92 7.49
C PRO A 71 -27.78 13.57 7.60
N GLN A 72 -27.63 12.87 6.49
CA GLN A 72 -26.89 11.61 6.43
C GLN A 72 -25.46 11.88 6.00
N ILE A 73 -24.68 12.46 6.90
CA ILE A 73 -23.25 12.70 6.70
C ILE A 73 -22.49 11.56 7.38
N ALA A 74 -21.53 10.93 6.67
CA ALA A 74 -20.72 9.79 7.14
C ALA A 74 -21.56 8.65 7.77
N PRO A 75 -22.57 8.08 7.07
CA PRO A 75 -23.52 7.14 7.67
C PRO A 75 -22.85 5.86 8.22
N HIS A 76 -21.78 5.37 7.59
CA HIS A 76 -21.01 4.22 8.07
C HIS A 76 -20.31 4.53 9.39
N LEU A 77 -19.71 5.72 9.54
CA LEU A 77 -19.10 6.16 10.79
C LEU A 77 -20.15 6.32 11.90
N VAL A 78 -21.32 6.88 11.59
CA VAL A 78 -22.42 6.97 12.55
C VAL A 78 -22.85 5.58 13.01
N SER A 79 -23.02 4.63 12.08
CA SER A 79 -23.38 3.25 12.41
C SER A 79 -22.33 2.58 13.29
N ARG A 80 -21.04 2.79 13.00
CA ARG A 80 -19.92 2.30 13.79
C ARG A 80 -19.96 2.87 15.21
N PHE A 81 -20.07 4.18 15.38
CA PHE A 81 -20.13 4.81 16.70
C PHE A 81 -21.40 4.42 17.49
N TYR A 82 -22.52 4.21 16.81
CA TYR A 82 -23.71 3.72 17.45
C TYR A 82 -23.50 2.34 18.09
N GLN A 83 -22.79 1.44 17.39
CA GLN A 83 -22.44 0.11 17.91
C GLN A 83 -21.39 0.16 19.03
N GLU A 84 -20.32 0.93 18.84
CA GLU A 84 -19.19 1.00 19.77
C GLU A 84 -19.53 1.79 21.03
N ARG A 85 -20.42 2.76 20.98
CA ARG A 85 -20.70 3.72 22.05
C ARG A 85 -22.16 3.74 22.54
N ASN A 86 -22.96 2.74 22.17
CA ASN A 86 -24.35 2.60 22.61
C ASN A 86 -25.22 3.89 22.44
N GLY A 87 -25.03 4.63 21.36
CA GLY A 87 -25.78 5.84 21.06
C GLY A 87 -25.44 7.07 21.92
N LEU A 88 -24.31 7.06 22.63
CA LEU A 88 -23.83 8.23 23.37
C LEU A 88 -23.51 9.39 22.41
N TYR A 89 -23.74 10.62 22.89
CA TYR A 89 -23.31 11.81 22.17
C TYR A 89 -21.79 11.74 21.90
N THR A 90 -21.42 11.89 20.65
CA THR A 90 -20.04 11.71 20.21
C THR A 90 -19.62 12.88 19.34
N ARG A 91 -18.51 13.53 19.70
CA ARG A 91 -17.86 14.55 18.86
C ARG A 91 -16.74 13.90 18.07
N SER A 92 -16.77 14.06 16.75
CA SER A 92 -15.73 13.54 15.84
C SER A 92 -14.81 14.68 15.36
N THR A 93 -13.65 14.26 14.82
CA THR A 93 -12.69 15.15 14.17
C THR A 93 -13.04 15.45 12.71
N ILE A 94 -14.15 14.91 12.21
CA ILE A 94 -14.58 15.07 10.82
C ILE A 94 -14.83 16.54 10.51
N ASP A 95 -14.17 17.04 9.46
CA ASP A 95 -14.46 18.36 8.88
C ASP A 95 -15.70 18.26 7.98
N ARG A 96 -16.74 19.03 8.31
CA ARG A 96 -18.00 18.98 7.56
C ARG A 96 -17.85 19.33 6.09
N GLY A 97 -17.01 20.33 5.77
CA GLY A 97 -16.81 20.80 4.40
C GLY A 97 -16.10 19.75 3.56
N ILE A 98 -14.99 19.20 4.08
CA ILE A 98 -14.23 18.13 3.43
C ILE A 98 -15.11 16.90 3.28
N GLN A 99 -15.81 16.46 4.33
CA GLN A 99 -16.68 15.29 4.29
C GLN A 99 -17.78 15.40 3.21
N SER A 100 -18.49 16.53 3.18
CA SER A 100 -19.56 16.73 2.19
C SER A 100 -19.04 16.72 0.76
N HIS A 101 -17.86 17.30 0.53
CA HIS A 101 -17.22 17.26 -0.79
C HIS A 101 -16.81 15.85 -1.18
N ILE A 102 -16.18 15.11 -0.25
CA ILE A 102 -15.76 13.70 -0.46
C ILE A 102 -16.95 12.81 -0.79
N GLU A 103 -18.09 12.97 -0.11
CA GLU A 103 -19.31 12.19 -0.41
C GLU A 103 -19.87 12.51 -1.81
N SER A 104 -19.92 13.78 -2.18
CA SER A 104 -20.37 14.20 -3.51
C SER A 104 -19.43 13.67 -4.62
N LEU A 105 -18.12 13.68 -4.36
CA LEU A 105 -17.11 13.14 -5.25
C LEU A 105 -17.23 11.61 -5.37
N ALA A 106 -17.43 10.92 -4.25
CA ALA A 106 -17.60 9.47 -4.20
C ALA A 106 -18.87 9.03 -4.96
N GLU A 107 -19.97 9.78 -4.83
CA GLU A 107 -21.20 9.51 -5.58
C GLU A 107 -21.00 9.68 -7.09
N ARG A 108 -20.31 10.74 -7.53
CA ARG A 108 -19.99 10.96 -8.93
C ARG A 108 -19.19 9.80 -9.51
N TRP A 109 -18.11 9.39 -8.85
CA TRP A 109 -17.28 8.27 -9.28
C TRP A 109 -18.01 6.93 -9.22
N SER A 110 -18.87 6.71 -8.22
CA SER A 110 -19.70 5.52 -8.14
C SER A 110 -20.63 5.39 -9.35
N ASN A 111 -21.22 6.49 -9.82
CA ASN A 111 -22.05 6.49 -11.01
C ASN A 111 -21.27 6.12 -12.28
N GLU A 112 -20.00 6.53 -12.37
CA GLU A 112 -19.11 6.14 -13.46
C GLU A 112 -18.75 4.65 -13.36
N PHE A 113 -18.34 4.19 -12.18
CA PHE A 113 -17.94 2.79 -11.96
C PHE A 113 -19.08 1.79 -12.11
N ASN A 114 -20.31 2.19 -11.81
CA ASN A 114 -21.49 1.34 -11.98
C ASN A 114 -21.71 0.89 -13.43
N ARG A 115 -21.21 1.63 -14.42
CA ARG A 115 -21.23 1.23 -15.84
C ARG A 115 -20.39 -0.02 -16.11
N SER A 116 -19.41 -0.29 -15.25
CA SER A 116 -18.53 -1.46 -15.33
C SER A 116 -18.81 -2.49 -14.22
N ASP A 117 -20.01 -2.44 -13.61
CA ASP A 117 -20.40 -3.30 -12.47
C ASP A 117 -19.46 -3.23 -11.25
N ILE A 118 -18.77 -2.11 -11.05
CA ILE A 118 -17.98 -1.81 -9.86
C ILE A 118 -18.86 -0.94 -8.96
N ARG A 119 -19.18 -1.42 -7.75
CA ARG A 119 -20.29 -0.90 -6.95
C ARG A 119 -19.88 -0.21 -5.66
N ASN A 120 -18.66 -0.40 -5.20
CA ASN A 120 -18.24 0.07 -3.89
C ASN A 120 -16.96 0.90 -3.99
N LEU A 121 -16.92 1.98 -3.23
CA LEU A 121 -15.83 2.92 -3.13
C LEU A 121 -15.73 3.40 -1.68
N ALA A 122 -14.53 3.36 -1.10
CA ALA A 122 -14.26 3.88 0.24
C ALA A 122 -13.11 4.89 0.19
N ILE A 123 -13.21 5.94 1.01
CA ILE A 123 -12.24 7.03 1.08
C ILE A 123 -11.99 7.38 2.54
N LEU A 124 -10.72 7.50 2.91
CA LEU A 124 -10.28 7.96 4.22
C LEU A 124 -9.27 9.10 4.06
N VAL A 125 -9.49 10.23 4.74
CA VAL A 125 -8.59 11.38 4.72
C VAL A 125 -8.09 11.68 6.12
N ILE A 126 -6.77 11.71 6.28
CA ILE A 126 -6.08 12.03 7.54
C ILE A 126 -5.29 13.32 7.36
N ASP A 127 -5.49 14.28 8.25
CA ASP A 127 -4.60 15.44 8.39
C ASP A 127 -3.39 15.02 9.21
N ILE A 128 -2.21 15.01 8.57
CA ILE A 128 -0.94 14.58 9.16
C ILE A 128 -0.52 15.51 10.30
N SER A 129 -0.78 16.81 10.16
CA SER A 129 -0.33 17.82 11.12
C SER A 129 -1.03 17.72 12.47
N THR A 130 -2.30 17.31 12.47
CA THR A 130 -3.12 17.13 13.67
C THR A 130 -3.26 15.67 14.08
N ASN A 131 -2.84 14.74 13.24
CA ASN A 131 -3.09 13.31 13.37
C ASN A 131 -4.59 12.98 13.53
N GLN A 132 -5.44 13.65 12.77
CA GLN A 132 -6.89 13.51 12.85
C GLN A 132 -7.50 13.04 11.54
N VAL A 133 -8.52 12.20 11.64
CA VAL A 133 -9.36 11.84 10.50
C VAL A 133 -10.29 13.00 10.20
N VAL A 134 -10.17 13.60 9.02
CA VAL A 134 -10.98 14.74 8.59
C VAL A 134 -12.10 14.37 7.63
N ALA A 135 -12.03 13.19 6.99
CA ALA A 135 -13.15 12.64 6.22
C ALA A 135 -13.16 11.11 6.25
N TYR A 136 -14.36 10.53 6.28
CA TYR A 136 -14.64 9.11 6.39
C TYR A 136 -15.82 8.71 5.51
N CYS A 137 -15.57 8.23 4.30
CA CYS A 137 -16.57 7.66 3.40
C CYS A 137 -16.39 6.13 3.41
N GLY A 138 -17.14 5.42 4.26
CA GLY A 138 -17.00 3.97 4.43
C GLY A 138 -17.46 3.17 3.23
N ASN A 139 -18.37 3.72 2.45
CA ASN A 139 -18.87 3.22 1.18
C ASN A 139 -19.79 4.25 0.54
N VAL A 140 -20.20 4.01 -0.70
CA VAL A 140 -21.20 4.79 -1.42
C VAL A 140 -22.61 4.22 -1.22
N HIS A 141 -23.64 5.08 -1.38
CA HIS A 141 -25.04 4.71 -1.35
C HIS A 141 -25.43 3.83 -0.15
N PHE A 142 -25.52 4.41 1.03
CA PHE A 142 -25.97 3.72 2.26
C PHE A 142 -27.44 3.25 2.14
N ASP A 143 -27.77 2.56 1.05
CA ASP A 143 -29.10 2.02 0.75
C ASP A 143 -29.09 0.50 0.92
N ARG A 144 -30.07 0.00 1.69
CA ARG A 144 -30.27 -1.45 1.91
C ARG A 144 -30.58 -2.24 0.64
N LYS A 145 -31.03 -1.57 -0.44
CA LYS A 145 -31.37 -2.20 -1.71
C LYS A 145 -30.14 -2.55 -2.57
N GLN A 146 -29.01 -1.89 -2.35
CA GLN A 146 -27.78 -2.18 -3.08
C GLN A 146 -26.91 -3.19 -2.32
N GLY A 147 -26.54 -4.28 -2.99
CA GLY A 147 -25.69 -5.32 -2.39
C GLY A 147 -24.35 -4.78 -1.92
N GLY A 148 -24.08 -4.87 -0.63
CA GLY A 148 -22.82 -4.47 -0.02
C GLY A 148 -22.65 -2.99 0.31
N SER A 149 -23.61 -2.12 0.01
CA SER A 149 -23.51 -0.67 0.29
C SER A 149 -23.46 -0.33 1.79
N GLN A 150 -23.95 -1.21 2.65
CA GLN A 150 -23.87 -1.04 4.12
C GLN A 150 -22.55 -1.53 4.74
N VAL A 151 -21.71 -2.20 3.96
CA VAL A 151 -20.39 -2.64 4.45
C VAL A 151 -19.51 -1.41 4.61
N ASP A 152 -19.00 -1.20 5.81
CA ASP A 152 -17.93 -0.23 6.07
C ASP A 152 -16.60 -0.80 5.55
N VAL A 153 -16.26 -0.44 4.33
CA VAL A 153 -15.06 -0.96 3.65
C VAL A 153 -13.77 -0.40 4.27
N ILE A 154 -13.83 0.75 4.95
CA ILE A 154 -12.66 1.28 5.66
C ILE A 154 -12.18 0.30 6.73
N GLN A 155 -13.10 -0.45 7.35
CA GLN A 155 -12.80 -1.44 8.38
C GLN A 155 -12.74 -2.89 7.85
N ALA A 156 -13.17 -3.12 6.60
CA ALA A 156 -13.20 -4.46 6.04
C ALA A 156 -11.82 -4.90 5.53
N PRO A 157 -11.32 -6.09 5.91
CA PRO A 157 -10.09 -6.64 5.36
C PRO A 157 -10.19 -6.88 3.85
N ARG A 158 -9.20 -6.42 3.10
CA ARG A 158 -9.11 -6.56 1.64
C ARG A 158 -7.69 -6.91 1.24
N SER A 159 -7.53 -7.68 0.14
CA SER A 159 -6.20 -8.03 -0.35
C SER A 159 -5.39 -6.78 -0.67
N THR A 160 -4.19 -6.71 -0.11
CA THR A 160 -3.32 -5.53 -0.17
C THR A 160 -2.74 -5.26 -1.56
N GLY A 161 -2.67 -6.27 -2.43
CA GLY A 161 -1.91 -6.14 -3.66
C GLY A 161 -0.48 -5.65 -3.38
N SER A 162 -0.08 -4.60 -4.07
CA SER A 162 1.27 -4.01 -3.97
C SER A 162 1.39 -2.86 -2.96
N ILE A 163 0.37 -2.59 -2.16
CA ILE A 163 0.34 -1.41 -1.28
C ILE A 163 1.36 -1.49 -0.12
N LEU A 164 1.86 -2.68 0.20
CA LEU A 164 2.84 -2.91 1.27
C LEU A 164 4.31 -2.71 0.82
N LYS A 165 4.59 -2.64 -0.48
CA LYS A 165 5.97 -2.53 -1.01
C LYS A 165 6.78 -1.36 -0.45
N PRO A 166 6.21 -0.14 -0.25
CA PRO A 166 6.96 0.97 0.31
C PRO A 166 7.47 0.72 1.73
N PHE A 167 6.76 -0.05 2.53
CA PHE A 167 7.19 -0.36 3.91
C PHE A 167 8.41 -1.30 3.92
N LEU A 168 8.46 -2.26 3.00
CA LEU A 168 9.64 -3.12 2.83
C LEU A 168 10.85 -2.31 2.36
N TYR A 169 10.67 -1.49 1.34
CA TYR A 169 11.71 -0.60 0.81
C TYR A 169 12.25 0.33 1.90
N ASN A 170 11.35 0.97 2.66
CA ASN A 170 11.69 1.84 3.79
C ASN A 170 12.51 1.11 4.86
N ALA A 171 12.10 -0.10 5.24
CA ALA A 171 12.77 -0.89 6.25
C ALA A 171 14.20 -1.30 5.81
N MET A 172 14.36 -1.68 4.55
CA MET A 172 15.66 -2.06 4.00
C MET A 172 16.63 -0.86 3.91
N LEU A 173 16.11 0.35 3.62
CA LEU A 173 16.90 1.58 3.69
C LEU A 173 17.36 1.88 5.12
N GLN A 174 16.47 1.74 6.11
CA GLN A 174 16.81 1.98 7.53
C GLN A 174 17.93 1.07 8.01
N GLU A 175 17.94 -0.19 7.58
CA GLU A 175 18.96 -1.16 7.97
C GLU A 175 20.26 -1.04 7.17
N GLY A 176 20.25 -0.28 6.09
CA GLY A 176 21.38 -0.16 5.18
C GLY A 176 21.63 -1.41 4.34
N SER A 177 20.59 -2.20 4.07
CA SER A 177 20.65 -3.36 3.15
C SER A 177 20.24 -3.00 1.71
N LEU A 178 19.85 -1.75 1.48
CA LEU A 178 19.42 -1.23 0.19
C LEU A 178 19.86 0.23 0.01
N LEU A 179 20.26 0.59 -1.20
CA LEU A 179 20.43 1.98 -1.64
C LEU A 179 19.41 2.32 -2.72
N PRO A 180 18.95 3.58 -2.84
CA PRO A 180 17.92 3.97 -3.80
C PRO A 180 18.24 3.61 -5.26
N LYS A 181 19.50 3.78 -5.68
CA LYS A 181 19.95 3.50 -7.06
C LYS A 181 20.46 2.07 -7.26
N MET A 182 20.54 1.25 -6.21
CA MET A 182 21.04 -0.12 -6.27
C MET A 182 20.23 -0.96 -7.24
N LEU A 183 20.88 -1.64 -8.17
CA LEU A 183 20.23 -2.53 -9.13
C LEU A 183 19.64 -3.76 -8.41
N LEU A 184 18.39 -4.02 -8.70
CA LEU A 184 17.66 -5.23 -8.28
C LEU A 184 17.34 -6.09 -9.49
N PRO A 185 17.33 -7.42 -9.36
CA PRO A 185 16.98 -8.31 -10.45
C PRO A 185 15.52 -8.15 -10.86
N ASP A 186 15.29 -8.07 -12.16
CA ASP A 186 13.98 -8.14 -12.79
C ASP A 186 14.00 -9.19 -13.90
N VAL A 187 14.06 -10.44 -13.50
CA VAL A 187 14.16 -11.63 -14.36
C VAL A 187 13.19 -12.70 -13.91
N PRO A 188 12.77 -13.63 -14.80
CA PRO A 188 11.95 -14.76 -14.38
C PRO A 188 12.60 -15.51 -13.21
N VAL A 189 11.80 -15.79 -12.18
CA VAL A 189 12.26 -16.52 -10.99
C VAL A 189 11.27 -17.64 -10.66
N ASN A 190 11.80 -18.76 -10.16
CA ASN A 190 11.02 -19.82 -9.55
C ASN A 190 11.60 -20.12 -8.16
N ILE A 191 10.84 -19.77 -7.12
CA ILE A 191 11.27 -19.94 -5.74
C ILE A 191 10.37 -21.01 -5.10
N ASN A 192 10.84 -22.25 -5.07
CA ASN A 192 10.09 -23.39 -4.53
C ASN A 192 8.67 -23.54 -5.12
N GLY A 193 8.53 -23.39 -6.43
CA GLY A 193 7.26 -23.46 -7.14
C GLY A 193 6.47 -22.13 -7.18
N PHE A 194 6.89 -21.12 -6.46
CA PHE A 194 6.34 -19.78 -6.57
C PHE A 194 6.99 -19.01 -7.72
N THR A 195 6.20 -18.71 -8.76
CA THR A 195 6.64 -18.06 -10.00
C THR A 195 5.95 -16.70 -10.17
N PRO A 196 6.38 -15.65 -9.44
CA PRO A 196 5.79 -14.33 -9.58
C PRO A 196 6.08 -13.76 -10.97
N GLN A 197 5.16 -12.94 -11.48
CA GLN A 197 5.29 -12.24 -12.75
C GLN A 197 5.03 -10.75 -12.56
N ASN A 198 5.67 -9.91 -13.38
CA ASN A 198 5.32 -8.50 -13.46
C ASN A 198 3.94 -8.33 -14.12
N PHE A 199 3.26 -7.22 -13.80
CA PHE A 199 1.95 -6.94 -14.39
C PHE A 199 2.00 -6.82 -15.92
N SER A 200 3.10 -6.28 -16.46
CA SER A 200 3.37 -6.16 -17.90
C SER A 200 3.74 -7.49 -18.58
N MET A 201 4.01 -8.55 -17.82
CA MET A 201 4.57 -9.83 -18.30
C MET A 201 5.95 -9.67 -18.97
N GLN A 202 6.62 -8.54 -18.77
CA GLN A 202 7.95 -8.22 -19.29
C GLN A 202 8.99 -8.14 -18.17
N PHE A 203 10.25 -8.33 -18.53
CA PHE A 203 11.40 -8.29 -17.64
C PHE A 203 12.49 -7.40 -18.23
N GLU A 204 13.21 -6.68 -17.38
CA GLU A 204 14.23 -5.72 -17.78
C GLU A 204 15.65 -6.12 -17.35
N GLY A 205 15.81 -7.30 -16.78
CA GLY A 205 17.09 -7.81 -16.30
C GLY A 205 17.49 -7.24 -14.95
N ALA A 206 17.68 -5.93 -14.87
CA ALA A 206 18.02 -5.22 -13.64
C ALA A 206 17.44 -3.80 -13.66
N VAL A 207 16.92 -3.35 -12.52
CA VAL A 207 16.26 -2.05 -12.38
C VAL A 207 16.69 -1.39 -11.05
N PRO A 208 16.93 -0.07 -11.01
CA PRO A 208 17.19 0.64 -9.77
C PRO A 208 16.07 0.46 -8.74
N ALA A 209 16.41 0.30 -7.47
CA ALA A 209 15.45 -0.02 -6.41
C ALA A 209 14.33 1.03 -6.28
N SER A 210 14.63 2.32 -6.39
CA SER A 210 13.64 3.40 -6.35
C SER A 210 12.67 3.34 -7.55
N GLU A 211 13.18 3.03 -8.73
CA GLU A 211 12.39 2.88 -9.94
C GLU A 211 11.51 1.62 -9.88
N ALA A 212 12.06 0.50 -9.41
CA ALA A 212 11.31 -0.73 -9.17
C ALA A 212 10.12 -0.50 -8.21
N LEU A 213 10.31 0.34 -7.17
CA LEU A 213 9.24 0.75 -6.26
C LEU A 213 8.21 1.63 -6.97
N ALA A 214 8.64 2.68 -7.67
CA ALA A 214 7.77 3.61 -8.38
C ALA A 214 6.89 2.88 -9.41
N ARG A 215 7.47 1.99 -10.19
CA ARG A 215 6.78 1.16 -11.20
C ARG A 215 6.07 -0.05 -10.61
N SER A 216 6.22 -0.27 -9.31
CA SER A 216 5.56 -1.36 -8.59
C SER A 216 5.91 -2.76 -9.13
N LEU A 217 7.14 -2.98 -9.58
CA LEU A 217 7.58 -4.27 -10.12
C LEU A 217 7.47 -5.37 -9.07
N ASN A 218 7.06 -6.55 -9.50
CA ASN A 218 6.79 -7.67 -8.60
C ASN A 218 8.06 -8.46 -8.28
N ILE A 219 8.89 -8.72 -9.28
CA ILE A 219 10.11 -9.51 -9.10
C ILE A 219 11.11 -8.84 -8.15
N PRO A 220 11.47 -7.55 -8.35
CA PRO A 220 12.32 -6.84 -7.40
C PRO A 220 11.76 -6.84 -5.97
N ALA A 221 10.43 -6.66 -5.82
CA ALA A 221 9.79 -6.67 -4.51
C ALA A 221 9.87 -8.04 -3.82
N VAL A 222 9.66 -9.13 -4.54
CA VAL A 222 9.81 -10.49 -4.02
C VAL A 222 11.27 -10.77 -3.63
N THR A 223 12.23 -10.36 -4.46
CA THR A 223 13.67 -10.49 -4.15
C THR A 223 14.05 -9.68 -2.91
N MET A 224 13.55 -8.45 -2.78
CA MET A 224 13.73 -7.66 -1.56
C MET A 224 13.17 -8.39 -0.33
N LEU A 225 11.94 -8.93 -0.41
CA LEU A 225 11.34 -9.66 0.71
C LEU A 225 12.11 -10.93 1.05
N GLN A 226 12.63 -11.65 0.06
CA GLN A 226 13.44 -12.83 0.26
C GLN A 226 14.74 -12.49 1.01
N ARG A 227 15.42 -11.38 0.64
CA ARG A 227 16.63 -10.89 1.29
C ARG A 227 16.37 -10.35 2.70
N TYR A 228 15.29 -9.58 2.88
CA TYR A 228 14.92 -9.01 4.17
C TYR A 228 14.43 -10.07 5.17
N GLY A 229 13.75 -11.10 4.67
CA GLY A 229 13.15 -12.17 5.43
C GLY A 229 11.67 -11.96 5.73
N VAL A 230 10.84 -12.93 5.31
CA VAL A 230 9.38 -12.89 5.53
C VAL A 230 9.00 -12.74 7.01
N PRO A 231 9.61 -13.50 7.97
CA PRO A 231 9.28 -13.33 9.38
C PRO A 231 9.54 -11.93 9.92
N LYS A 232 10.64 -11.31 9.49
CA LYS A 232 11.04 -9.97 9.92
C LYS A 232 10.08 -8.91 9.38
N PHE A 233 9.72 -8.99 8.10
CA PHE A 233 8.74 -8.07 7.51
C PHE A 233 7.34 -8.26 8.10
N HIS A 234 6.94 -9.49 8.34
CA HIS A 234 5.68 -9.79 9.02
C HIS A 234 5.62 -9.15 10.42
N HIS A 235 6.69 -9.28 11.21
CA HIS A 235 6.79 -8.65 12.52
C HIS A 235 6.73 -7.11 12.44
N LEU A 236 7.42 -6.51 11.46
CA LEU A 236 7.33 -5.07 11.20
C LEU A 236 5.90 -4.61 10.94
N LEU A 237 5.14 -5.33 10.09
CA LEU A 237 3.75 -4.99 9.81
C LEU A 237 2.87 -5.08 11.08
N GLN A 238 3.12 -6.05 11.95
CA GLN A 238 2.43 -6.13 13.25
C GLN A 238 2.78 -4.94 14.15
N GLN A 239 4.04 -4.51 14.20
CA GLN A 239 4.46 -3.30 14.92
C GLN A 239 3.83 -2.03 14.36
N MET A 240 3.51 -2.00 13.06
CA MET A 240 2.79 -0.92 12.39
C MET A 240 1.26 -1.02 12.55
N GLU A 241 0.78 -1.94 13.40
CA GLU A 241 -0.63 -2.13 13.76
C GLU A 241 -1.53 -2.64 12.61
N PHE A 242 -0.97 -3.39 11.65
CA PHE A 242 -1.78 -4.12 10.67
C PHE A 242 -2.49 -5.29 11.38
N LYS A 243 -3.65 -5.02 11.98
CA LYS A 243 -4.37 -5.94 12.88
C LYS A 243 -4.86 -7.22 12.20
N THR A 244 -5.08 -7.15 10.89
CA THR A 244 -5.58 -8.27 10.09
C THR A 244 -4.48 -9.22 9.64
N ILE A 245 -3.19 -8.82 9.71
CA ILE A 245 -2.03 -9.66 9.40
C ILE A 245 -1.63 -10.46 10.64
N ASN A 246 -2.48 -11.39 11.05
CA ASN A 246 -2.40 -12.10 12.34
C ASN A 246 -2.07 -13.59 12.22
N ARG A 247 -1.95 -14.14 11.02
CA ARG A 247 -1.50 -15.52 10.79
C ARG A 247 0.03 -15.59 10.85
N THR A 248 0.58 -16.80 10.87
CA THR A 248 2.04 -17.00 10.90
C THR A 248 2.72 -16.47 9.63
N ALA A 249 3.97 -16.03 9.74
CA ALA A 249 4.75 -15.57 8.60
C ALA A 249 4.86 -16.63 7.49
N SER A 250 4.97 -17.91 7.87
CA SER A 250 5.02 -19.04 6.93
C SER A 250 3.73 -19.23 6.15
N HIS A 251 2.57 -18.84 6.70
CA HIS A 251 1.30 -18.87 5.99
C HIS A 251 1.28 -17.93 4.79
N TYR A 252 1.84 -16.74 4.94
CA TYR A 252 1.88 -15.73 3.89
C TYR A 252 3.01 -15.98 2.89
N GLY A 253 4.17 -16.45 3.37
CA GLY A 253 5.34 -16.64 2.53
C GLY A 253 5.71 -15.38 1.73
N LEU A 254 6.29 -15.55 0.54
CA LEU A 254 6.67 -14.45 -0.35
C LEU A 254 5.46 -13.73 -0.98
N SER A 255 4.27 -14.37 -0.97
CA SER A 255 3.05 -13.73 -1.47
C SER A 255 2.61 -12.52 -0.62
N LEU A 256 3.11 -12.40 0.61
CA LEU A 256 2.85 -11.27 1.51
C LEU A 256 3.02 -9.90 0.83
N ILE A 257 4.06 -9.75 -0.01
CA ILE A 257 4.36 -8.48 -0.68
C ILE A 257 3.54 -8.24 -1.97
N LEU A 258 2.81 -9.24 -2.44
CA LEU A 258 2.02 -9.21 -3.67
C LEU A 258 0.50 -9.31 -3.44
N GLY A 259 0.05 -9.20 -2.18
CA GLY A 259 -1.37 -9.25 -1.83
C GLY A 259 -1.83 -10.60 -1.25
N GLY A 260 -0.90 -11.46 -0.80
CA GLY A 260 -1.22 -12.67 -0.04
C GLY A 260 -1.74 -12.39 1.38
N ALA A 261 -1.72 -11.13 1.81
CA ALA A 261 -2.32 -10.67 3.05
C ALA A 261 -3.49 -9.72 2.79
N GLU A 262 -4.36 -9.60 3.78
CA GLU A 262 -5.46 -8.63 3.79
C GLU A 262 -5.19 -7.55 4.84
N ALA A 263 -5.53 -6.30 4.50
CA ALA A 263 -5.49 -5.17 5.41
C ALA A 263 -6.74 -4.30 5.27
N THR A 264 -7.02 -3.49 6.27
CA THR A 264 -8.09 -2.50 6.21
C THR A 264 -7.60 -1.21 5.57
N LEU A 265 -8.50 -0.43 4.96
CA LEU A 265 -8.15 0.90 4.46
C LEU A 265 -7.71 1.81 5.61
N TRP A 266 -8.25 1.57 6.80
CA TRP A 266 -7.83 2.23 8.03
C TRP A 266 -6.35 1.99 8.32
N ASP A 267 -5.92 0.73 8.47
CA ASP A 267 -4.54 0.38 8.80
C ASP A 267 -3.54 0.89 7.75
N VAL A 268 -3.88 0.69 6.47
CA VAL A 268 -3.05 1.14 5.35
C VAL A 268 -2.87 2.66 5.38
N THR A 269 -3.97 3.43 5.46
CA THR A 269 -3.89 4.91 5.41
C THR A 269 -3.14 5.46 6.62
N ASN A 270 -3.34 4.88 7.82
CA ASN A 270 -2.60 5.26 9.03
C ASN A 270 -1.10 4.98 8.91
N ALA A 271 -0.71 3.85 8.34
CA ALA A 271 0.71 3.51 8.14
C ALA A 271 1.42 4.51 7.21
N TYR A 272 0.76 4.91 6.12
CA TYR A 272 1.28 5.96 5.24
C TYR A 272 1.29 7.34 5.91
N ALA A 273 0.25 7.69 6.69
CA ALA A 273 0.21 8.91 7.47
C ALA A 273 1.35 8.97 8.50
N GLN A 274 1.67 7.85 9.15
CA GLN A 274 2.80 7.74 10.08
C GLN A 274 4.13 7.99 9.38
N MET A 275 4.32 7.49 8.15
CA MET A 275 5.51 7.77 7.35
C MET A 275 5.61 9.27 7.04
N GLY A 276 4.52 9.93 6.67
CA GLY A 276 4.47 11.39 6.45
C GLY A 276 4.76 12.18 7.73
N ARG A 277 4.19 11.77 8.88
CA ARG A 277 4.42 12.43 10.18
C ARG A 277 5.89 12.38 10.62
N SER A 278 6.60 11.30 10.31
CA SER A 278 8.02 11.20 10.66
C SER A 278 8.90 12.26 9.99
N LEU A 279 8.38 12.96 8.98
CA LEU A 279 9.05 14.06 8.28
C LEU A 279 8.64 15.46 8.79
N SER A 280 7.61 15.56 9.62
CA SER A 280 7.13 16.84 10.13
C SER A 280 8.01 17.30 11.30
N CYS A 281 8.69 18.44 11.14
CA CYS A 281 9.69 18.98 12.08
C CYS A 281 9.13 19.47 13.43
N SER A 282 7.82 19.45 13.66
CA SER A 282 7.22 19.89 14.91
C SER A 282 5.99 19.05 15.25
N PRO A 283 6.10 18.07 16.11
CA PRO A 283 4.92 17.60 16.81
C PRO A 283 4.42 18.81 17.64
N SER A 284 3.27 19.37 17.26
CA SER A 284 2.58 20.30 18.15
C SER A 284 2.44 19.61 19.50
N PRO A 285 2.74 20.27 20.64
CA PRO A 285 2.67 19.65 21.96
C PRO A 285 1.27 19.12 22.33
N THR A 286 0.27 19.46 21.50
CA THR A 286 -1.12 18.97 21.62
C THR A 286 -1.45 17.78 20.72
N VAL A 287 -0.54 17.37 19.83
CA VAL A 287 -0.78 16.20 18.96
C VAL A 287 -0.50 14.94 19.76
N SER A 288 -1.50 14.07 19.92
CA SER A 288 -1.30 12.77 20.54
C SER A 288 -0.21 12.02 19.77
N GLN A 289 0.79 11.51 20.49
CA GLN A 289 1.87 10.70 19.94
C GLN A 289 1.40 9.30 19.51
N GLY A 290 0.07 9.09 19.42
CA GLY A 290 -0.52 7.83 19.02
C GLY A 290 -0.16 7.44 17.59
N LYS A 291 0.06 6.15 17.36
CA LYS A 291 0.34 5.59 16.03
C LYS A 291 -0.86 5.74 15.09
N GLU A 292 -2.07 5.55 15.60
CA GLU A 292 -3.32 5.71 14.84
C GLU A 292 -3.81 7.16 14.87
N ALA A 293 -4.45 7.60 13.78
CA ALA A 293 -5.12 8.90 13.73
C ALA A 293 -6.36 8.94 14.62
N GLN A 294 -6.57 10.06 15.27
CA GLN A 294 -7.75 10.28 16.10
C GLN A 294 -8.98 10.54 15.21
N ILE A 295 -10.09 9.93 15.56
CA ILE A 295 -11.40 10.17 14.93
C ILE A 295 -12.41 10.75 15.94
N LEU A 296 -12.09 10.67 17.22
CA LEU A 296 -12.87 11.22 18.32
C LEU A 296 -12.15 12.40 18.95
N LEU A 297 -12.88 13.47 19.20
CA LEU A 297 -12.41 14.54 20.07
C LEU A 297 -12.59 14.11 21.52
N GLU A 298 -11.50 14.10 22.29
CA GLU A 298 -11.56 13.90 23.74
C GLU A 298 -12.31 15.09 24.36
N THR A 299 -13.46 14.82 24.97
CA THR A 299 -14.16 15.82 25.76
C THR A 299 -13.59 15.80 27.17
N GLU A 300 -13.02 16.93 27.61
CA GLU A 300 -12.55 17.15 28.98
C GLU A 300 -13.70 17.09 29.99
N ASN A 301 -14.64 16.27 29.99
CA ASN A 301 -15.67 16.10 31.03
C ASN A 301 -16.71 15.02 30.72
N THR A 302 -16.26 13.77 30.43
CA THR A 302 -17.20 12.65 30.40
C THR A 302 -17.59 12.19 31.84
N GLU A 303 -16.86 12.62 32.88
CA GLU A 303 -17.18 12.28 34.27
C GLU A 303 -18.29 13.14 34.90
N GLN A 304 -18.50 14.39 34.45
CA GLN A 304 -19.55 15.23 35.02
C GLN A 304 -20.95 14.90 34.50
N ILE A 305 -21.11 14.53 33.23
CA ILE A 305 -22.42 14.16 32.65
C ILE A 305 -22.92 12.82 33.22
N ASN A 306 -22.01 11.89 33.54
CA ASN A 306 -22.36 10.61 34.16
C ASN A 306 -22.72 10.74 35.67
N ASN A 307 -22.30 11.81 36.34
CA ASN A 307 -22.65 12.04 37.74
C ASN A 307 -24.01 12.72 37.90
N ASP A 308 -24.38 13.61 36.98
CA ASP A 308 -25.72 14.27 37.04
C ASP A 308 -26.87 13.32 36.70
N THR A 309 -26.65 12.35 35.77
CA THR A 309 -27.64 11.32 35.46
C THR A 309 -27.75 10.24 36.53
N LYS A 310 -26.72 10.04 37.39
CA LYS A 310 -26.75 9.09 38.50
C LYS A 310 -27.30 9.67 39.81
N GLN A 311 -27.34 11.00 39.96
CA GLN A 311 -27.93 11.64 41.14
C GLN A 311 -29.46 11.70 41.14
N THR A 312 -30.10 11.65 39.96
CA THR A 312 -31.58 11.63 39.87
C THR A 312 -32.21 10.26 40.08
N SER A 313 -31.41 9.17 40.18
CA SER A 313 -31.93 7.80 40.31
C SER A 313 -31.62 7.14 41.66
N ARG A 314 -31.02 7.84 42.65
CA ARG A 314 -30.67 7.28 43.95
C ARG A 314 -31.35 8.00 45.13
N ASN A 315 -32.65 7.87 45.18
CA ASN A 315 -33.37 7.90 46.45
C ASN A 315 -34.33 6.71 46.47
N HIS A 316 -33.82 5.54 46.85
CA HIS A 316 -34.50 4.52 47.65
C HIS A 316 -33.63 3.25 47.82
N LYS A 317 -33.43 2.92 49.10
CA LYS A 317 -33.03 1.64 49.72
C LYS A 317 -31.55 1.37 50.00
N SER A 318 -31.19 1.69 51.22
CA SER A 318 -30.70 0.90 52.39
C SER A 318 -29.69 -0.24 52.18
N ASN A 319 -28.55 -0.05 52.89
CA ASN A 319 -27.69 -0.99 53.61
C ASN A 319 -27.73 -2.49 53.28
N HIS A 320 -26.59 -3.01 52.83
CA HIS A 320 -25.94 -4.14 53.52
C HIS A 320 -24.44 -4.23 53.14
N ASN A 321 -23.62 -4.37 54.23
CA ASN A 321 -22.18 -4.62 54.19
C ASN A 321 -21.81 -5.87 53.40
N LYS A 322 -20.73 -5.78 52.59
CA LYS A 322 -19.70 -6.83 52.52
C LYS A 322 -18.38 -6.24 52.05
N GLN A 323 -17.37 -6.33 52.94
CA GLN A 323 -15.96 -6.18 52.60
C GLN A 323 -15.54 -7.32 51.68
N GLU A 324 -15.00 -7.01 50.53
CA GLU A 324 -14.16 -7.94 49.78
C GLU A 324 -12.84 -7.27 49.42
N LYS A 325 -11.79 -8.04 49.67
CA LYS A 325 -10.39 -7.70 49.57
C LYS A 325 -10.02 -7.23 48.16
N ARG A 326 -9.37 -6.06 48.07
CA ARG A 326 -8.59 -5.65 46.92
C ARG A 326 -7.29 -6.44 46.89
N GLU A 327 -7.16 -7.37 45.97
CA GLU A 327 -5.86 -7.82 45.47
C GLU A 327 -5.37 -6.80 44.47
N GLN A 328 -4.31 -6.08 44.81
CA GLN A 328 -3.54 -5.25 43.91
C GLN A 328 -2.73 -6.17 43.00
N SER A 329 -3.16 -6.33 41.76
CA SER A 329 -2.27 -6.79 40.69
C SER A 329 -1.40 -5.61 40.23
N ASN A 330 -0.16 -5.62 40.65
CA ASN A 330 0.92 -4.81 40.09
C ASN A 330 1.18 -5.28 38.66
N SER A 331 0.54 -4.67 37.70
CA SER A 331 1.04 -4.66 36.32
C SER A 331 2.00 -3.48 36.18
N SER A 332 3.30 -3.79 36.16
CA SER A 332 4.35 -2.84 35.79
C SER A 332 4.00 -2.20 34.43
N PRO A 333 4.15 -0.88 34.27
CA PRO A 333 4.03 -0.26 32.96
C PRO A 333 5.12 -0.85 32.05
N LEU A 334 4.71 -1.37 30.89
CA LEU A 334 5.63 -1.67 29.79
C LEU A 334 6.46 -0.40 29.55
N SER A 335 7.76 -0.52 29.75
CA SER A 335 8.73 0.52 29.42
C SER A 335 8.54 0.88 27.95
N VAL A 336 8.10 2.09 27.67
CA VAL A 336 8.23 2.71 26.37
C VAL A 336 9.75 2.84 26.17
N GLU A 337 10.34 1.99 25.33
CA GLU A 337 11.72 2.18 24.90
C GLU A 337 11.75 3.54 24.17
N GLU A 338 12.40 4.53 24.77
CA GLU A 338 12.73 5.79 24.11
C GLU A 338 13.64 5.43 22.94
N ASP A 339 13.14 5.57 21.70
CA ASP A 339 13.96 5.41 20.49
C ASP A 339 15.19 6.32 20.59
N SER A 340 16.39 5.79 20.38
CA SER A 340 17.60 6.59 20.34
C SER A 340 17.49 7.65 19.22
N GLU A 341 18.17 8.80 19.39
CA GLU A 341 18.19 9.86 18.35
C GLU A 341 18.64 9.32 16.99
N GLU A 342 19.56 8.36 16.97
CA GLU A 342 20.04 7.68 15.76
C GLU A 342 18.93 6.87 15.08
N THR A 343 18.12 6.16 15.84
CA THR A 343 16.98 5.38 15.33
C THR A 343 15.91 6.30 14.73
N THR A 344 15.61 7.41 15.40
CA THR A 344 14.63 8.41 14.93
C THR A 344 15.12 9.06 13.64
N SER A 345 16.41 9.44 13.57
CA SER A 345 17.05 10.01 12.39
C SER A 345 17.00 9.06 11.19
N ALA A 346 17.31 7.77 11.40
CA ALA A 346 17.23 6.74 10.36
C ALA A 346 15.79 6.56 9.83
N LYS A 347 14.78 6.55 10.70
CA LYS A 347 13.36 6.47 10.32
C LYS A 347 12.96 7.65 9.46
N THR A 348 13.31 8.88 9.86
CA THR A 348 13.01 10.11 9.13
C THR A 348 13.66 10.11 7.75
N GLY A 349 14.94 9.79 7.66
CA GLY A 349 15.65 9.77 6.38
C GLY A 349 15.12 8.71 5.41
N ALA A 350 14.83 7.50 5.90
CA ALA A 350 14.25 6.44 5.08
C ALA A 350 12.85 6.81 4.58
N ALA A 351 12.02 7.44 5.42
CA ALA A 351 10.70 7.92 5.02
C ALA A 351 10.81 8.97 3.91
N TRP A 352 11.76 9.92 4.03
CA TRP A 352 11.99 10.91 2.98
C TRP A 352 12.40 10.28 1.66
N LEU A 353 13.35 9.35 1.66
CA LEU A 353 13.77 8.62 0.45
C LEU A 353 12.64 7.80 -0.16
N THR A 354 11.83 7.15 0.68
CA THR A 354 10.70 6.33 0.22
C THR A 354 9.60 7.19 -0.41
N LEU A 355 9.18 8.26 0.26
CA LEU A 355 8.16 9.16 -0.28
C LEU A 355 8.68 9.90 -1.53
N SER A 356 9.97 10.27 -1.58
CA SER A 356 10.59 10.83 -2.78
C SER A 356 10.54 9.86 -3.97
N ALA A 357 10.86 8.57 -3.76
CA ALA A 357 10.72 7.57 -4.82
C ALA A 357 9.26 7.42 -5.30
N LEU A 358 8.29 7.57 -4.41
CA LEU A 358 6.87 7.49 -4.75
C LEU A 358 6.34 8.73 -5.48
N THR A 359 7.09 9.83 -5.53
CA THR A 359 6.73 10.97 -6.41
C THR A 359 7.04 10.70 -7.87
N GLU A 360 7.87 9.70 -8.17
CA GLU A 360 8.25 9.32 -9.52
C GLU A 360 7.19 8.45 -10.24
N VAL A 361 6.16 8.01 -9.53
CA VAL A 361 5.05 7.23 -10.10
C VAL A 361 4.28 8.09 -11.11
N ASN A 362 4.13 7.60 -12.35
CA ASN A 362 3.38 8.30 -13.38
C ASN A 362 1.91 8.43 -12.97
N ARG A 363 1.37 9.65 -13.08
CA ARG A 363 -0.05 9.92 -12.82
C ARG A 363 -0.90 9.45 -14.00
N PRO A 364 -2.11 8.98 -13.77
CA PRO A 364 -3.06 8.73 -14.83
C PRO A 364 -3.29 10.02 -15.64
N GLU A 365 -3.31 9.91 -16.97
CA GLU A 365 -3.66 11.00 -17.90
C GLU A 365 -2.69 12.21 -17.96
N GLU A 366 -1.62 12.24 -17.15
CA GLU A 366 -0.67 13.35 -17.11
C GLU A 366 0.73 12.88 -17.52
N ILE A 367 1.15 13.20 -18.74
CA ILE A 367 2.48 12.81 -19.26
C ILE A 367 3.60 13.68 -18.66
N ASP A 368 3.33 14.95 -18.29
CA ASP A 368 4.35 15.94 -17.87
C ASP A 368 3.94 16.76 -16.64
N TRP A 369 3.28 16.16 -15.65
CA TRP A 369 2.85 16.89 -14.45
C TRP A 369 4.01 17.60 -13.70
N LYS A 370 5.24 17.07 -13.77
CA LYS A 370 6.43 17.66 -13.14
C LYS A 370 6.80 19.02 -13.74
N SER A 371 6.45 19.25 -14.99
CA SER A 371 6.70 20.52 -15.68
C SER A 371 5.62 21.59 -15.46
N ILE A 372 4.51 21.23 -14.75
CA ILE A 372 3.42 22.15 -14.44
C ILE A 372 3.60 22.70 -13.02
N PRO A 373 4.09 23.96 -12.85
CA PRO A 373 4.44 24.52 -11.52
C PRO A 373 3.28 24.62 -10.54
N SER A 374 2.03 24.60 -11.02
CA SER A 374 0.82 24.71 -10.22
C SER A 374 0.35 23.37 -9.65
N MET A 375 0.94 22.25 -10.07
CA MET A 375 0.55 20.93 -9.58
C MET A 375 1.27 20.56 -8.29
N GLN A 376 0.48 20.16 -7.30
CA GLN A 376 1.01 19.68 -6.02
C GLN A 376 1.79 18.38 -6.19
N THR A 377 2.97 18.31 -5.57
CA THR A 377 3.73 17.06 -5.46
C THR A 377 3.02 16.10 -4.50
N ILE A 378 2.76 14.88 -4.96
CA ILE A 378 2.09 13.82 -4.19
C ILE A 378 2.92 12.56 -4.32
N ALA A 379 3.38 12.00 -3.20
CA ALA A 379 3.87 10.63 -3.17
C ALA A 379 2.66 9.69 -3.20
N TRP A 380 2.60 8.76 -4.13
CA TRP A 380 1.45 7.87 -4.19
C TRP A 380 1.80 6.44 -4.58
N LYS A 381 0.97 5.50 -4.13
CA LYS A 381 1.15 4.07 -4.40
C LYS A 381 -0.18 3.43 -4.73
N THR A 382 -0.15 2.57 -5.75
CA THR A 382 -1.29 1.74 -6.14
C THR A 382 -1.14 0.32 -5.64
N GLY A 383 -2.28 -0.32 -5.44
CA GLY A 383 -2.39 -1.76 -5.24
C GLY A 383 -3.48 -2.32 -6.15
N THR A 384 -3.24 -3.49 -6.70
CA THR A 384 -4.23 -4.27 -7.45
C THR A 384 -4.12 -5.70 -6.97
N SER A 385 -5.21 -6.27 -6.47
CA SER A 385 -5.21 -7.66 -6.01
C SER A 385 -5.29 -8.64 -7.17
N TYR A 386 -4.83 -9.87 -6.92
CA TYR A 386 -4.98 -10.96 -7.88
C TYR A 386 -6.45 -11.21 -8.21
N GLY A 387 -6.76 -11.34 -9.49
CA GLY A 387 -8.13 -11.51 -9.99
C GLY A 387 -8.95 -10.22 -10.02
N PHE A 388 -8.30 -9.04 -9.95
CA PHE A 388 -8.94 -7.73 -10.09
C PHE A 388 -10.13 -7.53 -9.14
N ARG A 389 -9.94 -7.83 -7.84
CA ARG A 389 -10.98 -7.73 -6.79
C ARG A 389 -10.91 -6.42 -6.02
N ASP A 390 -9.69 -5.93 -5.80
CA ASP A 390 -9.40 -4.77 -4.97
C ASP A 390 -8.45 -3.84 -5.71
N ALA A 391 -8.83 -2.60 -5.87
CA ALA A 391 -8.02 -1.53 -6.42
C ALA A 391 -7.78 -0.47 -5.34
N TRP A 392 -6.51 -0.17 -5.08
CA TRP A 392 -6.07 0.78 -4.07
C TRP A 392 -5.31 1.93 -4.67
N ALA A 393 -5.46 3.10 -4.07
CA ALA A 393 -4.54 4.21 -4.22
C ALA A 393 -4.37 4.91 -2.87
N VAL A 394 -3.13 5.14 -2.46
CA VAL A 394 -2.82 5.93 -1.27
C VAL A 394 -1.86 7.03 -1.66
N GLY A 395 -2.18 8.26 -1.29
CA GLY A 395 -1.37 9.44 -1.55
C GLY A 395 -0.98 10.15 -0.27
N VAL A 396 0.22 10.73 -0.26
CA VAL A 396 0.78 11.47 0.88
C VAL A 396 1.30 12.81 0.40
N THR A 397 0.89 13.85 1.07
CA THR A 397 1.46 15.20 1.00
C THR A 397 1.93 15.60 2.40
N PRO A 398 2.65 16.70 2.61
CA PRO A 398 3.04 17.14 3.94
C PRO A 398 1.87 17.39 4.91
N ARG A 399 0.68 17.63 4.39
CA ARG A 399 -0.49 17.89 5.21
C ARG A 399 -1.49 16.75 5.27
N TYR A 400 -1.73 16.06 4.16
CA TYR A 400 -2.79 15.06 4.09
C TYR A 400 -2.28 13.71 3.61
N THR A 401 -2.84 12.66 4.20
CA THR A 401 -2.81 11.31 3.64
C THR A 401 -4.22 10.92 3.24
N VAL A 402 -4.36 10.46 2.00
CA VAL A 402 -5.63 10.02 1.43
C VAL A 402 -5.51 8.56 1.04
N GLY A 403 -6.40 7.73 1.55
CA GLY A 403 -6.56 6.34 1.15
C GLY A 403 -7.85 6.16 0.36
N VAL A 404 -7.77 5.48 -0.78
CA VAL A 404 -8.90 5.14 -1.65
C VAL A 404 -8.89 3.64 -1.92
N TRP A 405 -10.04 3.01 -1.76
CA TRP A 405 -10.29 1.64 -2.20
C TRP A 405 -11.52 1.60 -3.13
N VAL A 406 -11.41 0.86 -4.23
CA VAL A 406 -12.48 0.63 -5.21
C VAL A 406 -12.61 -0.86 -5.47
N GLY A 407 -13.84 -1.37 -5.54
CA GLY A 407 -14.09 -2.79 -5.81
C GLY A 407 -15.53 -3.19 -5.59
N ASN A 408 -15.75 -4.48 -5.34
CA ASN A 408 -17.04 -5.02 -4.93
C ASN A 408 -16.95 -5.59 -3.52
N ALA A 409 -17.82 -5.16 -2.61
CA ALA A 409 -17.87 -5.65 -1.23
C ALA A 409 -18.03 -7.17 -1.14
N THR A 410 -18.63 -7.79 -2.17
CA THR A 410 -18.78 -9.24 -2.31
C THR A 410 -17.46 -9.96 -2.63
N GLY A 411 -16.39 -9.24 -3.01
CA GLY A 411 -15.12 -9.80 -3.47
C GLY A 411 -15.16 -10.25 -4.94
N GLU A 412 -16.19 -9.89 -5.69
CA GLU A 412 -16.25 -10.17 -7.13
C GLU A 412 -15.22 -9.33 -7.87
N GLY A 413 -14.34 -9.99 -8.63
CA GLY A 413 -13.36 -9.31 -9.49
C GLY A 413 -13.98 -8.83 -10.80
N LYS A 414 -13.49 -7.71 -11.31
CA LYS A 414 -13.92 -7.15 -12.61
C LYS A 414 -12.70 -6.84 -13.48
N PRO A 415 -12.68 -7.24 -14.75
CA PRO A 415 -11.66 -6.80 -15.69
C PRO A 415 -11.57 -5.27 -15.71
N GLY A 416 -10.36 -4.73 -15.65
CA GLY A 416 -10.15 -3.27 -15.61
C GLY A 416 -10.17 -2.65 -14.20
N LEU A 417 -10.48 -3.40 -13.14
CA LEU A 417 -10.35 -2.93 -11.77
C LEU A 417 -8.87 -2.88 -11.36
N VAL A 418 -8.17 -1.87 -11.84
CA VAL A 418 -6.74 -1.63 -11.63
C VAL A 418 -6.54 -0.37 -10.82
N GLY A 419 -5.71 -0.42 -9.79
CA GLY A 419 -5.51 0.71 -8.86
C GLY A 419 -5.19 2.03 -9.56
N ALA A 420 -4.33 2.01 -10.56
CA ALA A 420 -3.95 3.22 -11.31
C ALA A 420 -5.10 3.80 -12.16
N GLN A 421 -5.99 2.94 -12.68
CA GLN A 421 -7.06 3.35 -13.59
C GLN A 421 -8.38 3.67 -12.88
N THR A 422 -8.58 3.17 -11.66
CA THR A 422 -9.83 3.35 -10.91
C THR A 422 -9.63 4.16 -9.64
N ALA A 423 -8.83 3.68 -8.68
CA ALA A 423 -8.61 4.39 -7.42
C ALA A 423 -7.70 5.62 -7.58
N GLY A 424 -6.75 5.61 -8.53
CA GLY A 424 -5.84 6.72 -8.80
C GLY A 424 -6.58 8.02 -9.19
N PRO A 425 -7.43 8.05 -10.22
CA PRO A 425 -8.18 9.24 -10.59
C PRO A 425 -9.02 9.82 -9.44
N VAL A 426 -9.67 8.97 -8.64
CA VAL A 426 -10.39 9.40 -7.44
C VAL A 426 -9.45 10.09 -6.44
N LEU A 427 -8.27 9.52 -6.22
CA LEU A 427 -7.24 10.07 -5.32
C LEU A 427 -6.83 11.49 -5.75
N PHE A 428 -6.54 11.69 -7.04
CA PHE A 428 -6.12 13.00 -7.55
C PHE A 428 -7.23 14.03 -7.52
N ASP A 429 -8.47 13.64 -7.78
CA ASP A 429 -9.64 14.51 -7.62
C ASP A 429 -9.78 15.01 -6.17
N ILE A 430 -9.54 14.15 -5.20
CA ILE A 430 -9.55 14.52 -3.79
C ILE A 430 -8.46 15.54 -3.50
N PHE A 431 -7.22 15.28 -3.95
CA PHE A 431 -6.11 16.21 -3.73
C PHE A 431 -6.28 17.56 -4.47
N SER A 432 -7.02 17.59 -5.57
CA SER A 432 -7.34 18.85 -6.25
C SER A 432 -8.22 19.79 -5.42
N TYR A 433 -9.02 19.24 -4.52
CA TYR A 433 -9.87 19.99 -3.60
C TYR A 433 -9.17 20.33 -2.28
N LEU A 434 -8.32 19.44 -1.77
CA LEU A 434 -7.63 19.65 -0.51
C LEU A 434 -6.60 20.81 -0.63
N PRO A 435 -6.43 21.62 0.43
CA PRO A 435 -5.42 22.66 0.42
C PRO A 435 -4.03 22.12 0.07
N SER A 436 -3.37 22.77 -0.89
CA SER A 436 -2.02 22.41 -1.29
C SER A 436 -0.99 22.79 -0.21
N SER A 437 0.12 22.05 -0.16
CA SER A 437 1.26 22.33 0.70
C SER A 437 2.57 22.19 -0.08
N PRO A 438 3.63 22.96 0.27
CA PRO A 438 4.97 22.73 -0.24
C PRO A 438 5.39 21.28 0.06
N TRP A 439 6.24 20.70 -0.79
CA TRP A 439 6.76 19.35 -0.54
C TRP A 439 7.60 19.31 0.75
N PHE A 440 7.75 18.11 1.31
CA PHE A 440 8.60 17.88 2.49
C PHE A 440 10.02 18.41 2.26
N GLU A 441 10.53 19.19 3.21
CA GLU A 441 11.94 19.54 3.21
C GLU A 441 12.81 18.33 3.47
N ARG A 442 13.99 18.31 2.85
CA ARG A 442 14.95 17.23 3.11
C ARG A 442 15.47 17.35 4.54
N PRO A 443 15.38 16.28 5.35
CA PRO A 443 15.91 16.30 6.71
C PRO A 443 17.40 16.65 6.74
N THR A 444 17.80 17.60 7.57
CA THR A 444 19.19 18.03 7.75
C THR A 444 19.90 17.14 8.75
N GLY A 445 21.19 16.86 8.54
CA GLY A 445 22.01 16.07 9.46
C GLY A 445 21.72 14.55 9.50
N VAL A 446 20.82 14.08 8.63
CA VAL A 446 20.37 12.68 8.59
C VAL A 446 21.17 11.86 7.58
N PHE A 447 21.71 12.50 6.56
CA PHE A 447 22.40 11.85 5.45
C PHE A 447 23.91 12.09 5.49
N VAL A 448 24.62 11.17 4.90
CA VAL A 448 26.08 11.24 4.66
C VAL A 448 26.38 11.11 3.18
N ASP A 449 27.45 11.73 2.72
CA ASP A 449 27.94 11.54 1.36
C ASP A 449 28.57 10.16 1.20
N ALA A 450 28.25 9.48 0.11
CA ALA A 450 28.85 8.20 -0.26
C ALA A 450 29.13 8.14 -1.75
N GLU A 451 30.27 7.55 -2.12
CA GLU A 451 30.58 7.21 -3.50
C GLU A 451 29.87 5.91 -3.90
N ILE A 452 29.01 5.98 -4.89
CA ILE A 452 28.35 4.82 -5.48
C ILE A 452 28.86 4.58 -6.90
N CYS A 453 28.84 3.33 -7.32
CA CYS A 453 29.05 2.98 -8.72
C CYS A 453 27.92 3.56 -9.58
N ARG A 454 28.27 4.33 -10.62
CA ARG A 454 27.28 4.97 -11.49
C ARG A 454 26.37 3.96 -12.20
N GLN A 455 26.92 2.82 -12.63
CA GLN A 455 26.16 1.81 -13.39
C GLN A 455 25.28 0.92 -12.51
N SER A 456 25.78 0.52 -11.33
CA SER A 456 25.05 -0.43 -10.49
C SER A 456 24.31 0.18 -9.30
N GLY A 457 24.60 1.44 -8.94
CA GLY A 457 24.05 2.10 -7.76
C GLY A 457 24.47 1.50 -6.40
N HIS A 458 25.35 0.48 -6.38
CA HIS A 458 25.99 -0.05 -5.18
C HIS A 458 27.08 0.89 -4.68
N LEU A 459 27.55 0.72 -3.45
CA LEU A 459 28.76 1.40 -3.00
C LEU A 459 29.90 1.11 -3.98
N LYS A 460 30.81 2.08 -4.12
CA LYS A 460 31.99 1.95 -4.98
C LYS A 460 32.77 0.69 -4.66
N GLY A 461 32.89 -0.17 -5.64
CA GLY A 461 33.77 -1.35 -5.60
C GLY A 461 35.22 -1.04 -6.03
N ARG A 462 36.12 -1.99 -5.81
CA ARG A 462 37.54 -1.85 -6.11
C ARG A 462 37.82 -1.44 -7.57
N PHE A 463 37.01 -1.92 -8.49
CA PHE A 463 37.19 -1.74 -9.94
C PHE A 463 36.22 -0.76 -10.57
N CYS A 464 35.42 -0.01 -9.76
CA CYS A 464 34.53 1.02 -10.29
C CYS A 464 35.34 2.27 -10.66
N GLU A 465 35.39 2.60 -11.95
CA GLU A 465 36.04 3.80 -12.47
C GLU A 465 35.10 5.01 -12.44
N GLU A 466 33.83 4.82 -12.80
CA GLU A 466 32.83 5.88 -12.79
C GLU A 466 31.98 5.81 -11.54
N THR A 467 32.00 6.90 -10.77
CA THR A 467 31.24 7.00 -9.51
C THR A 467 30.44 8.28 -9.45
N ASP A 468 29.34 8.24 -8.73
CA ASP A 468 28.56 9.42 -8.33
C ASP A 468 28.65 9.57 -6.80
N THR A 469 28.73 10.82 -6.33
CA THR A 469 28.57 11.12 -4.90
C THR A 469 27.09 11.36 -4.63
N VAL A 470 26.51 10.58 -3.74
CA VAL A 470 25.08 10.67 -3.37
C VAL A 470 24.91 10.70 -1.86
N LEU A 471 23.80 11.30 -1.43
CA LEU A 471 23.39 11.28 -0.03
C LEU A 471 22.69 9.97 0.28
N ILE A 472 23.19 9.26 1.28
CA ILE A 472 22.60 8.01 1.80
C ILE A 472 22.44 8.10 3.31
N LEU A 473 21.66 7.18 3.88
CA LEU A 473 21.63 7.00 5.33
C LEU A 473 22.98 6.45 5.83
N PRO A 474 23.43 6.79 7.04
CA PRO A 474 24.67 6.25 7.60
C PRO A 474 24.73 4.72 7.58
N ALA A 475 23.59 4.06 7.84
CA ALA A 475 23.47 2.61 7.74
C ALA A 475 23.81 2.07 6.34
N GLY A 476 23.55 2.84 5.29
CA GLY A 476 23.83 2.49 3.89
C GLY A 476 25.31 2.30 3.58
N LEU A 477 26.22 2.86 4.41
CA LEU A 477 27.66 2.60 4.29
C LEU A 477 28.06 1.14 4.56
N ARG A 478 27.14 0.33 5.12
CA ARG A 478 27.33 -1.11 5.33
C ARG A 478 26.82 -1.97 4.18
N THR A 479 26.22 -1.35 3.16
CA THR A 479 25.73 -2.05 1.97
C THR A 479 26.91 -2.65 1.20
N GLU A 480 26.66 -3.70 0.45
CA GLU A 480 27.67 -4.35 -0.39
C GLU A 480 28.28 -3.39 -1.42
N ALA A 481 29.60 -3.47 -1.59
CA ALA A 481 30.27 -2.80 -2.69
C ALA A 481 29.87 -3.42 -4.02
N CYS A 482 30.00 -2.67 -5.11
CA CYS A 482 29.62 -3.10 -6.45
C CYS A 482 30.26 -4.47 -6.81
N PRO A 483 29.46 -5.51 -7.03
CA PRO A 483 29.96 -6.83 -7.40
C PRO A 483 30.09 -7.04 -8.91
N TYR A 484 29.68 -6.06 -9.72
CA TYR A 484 29.56 -6.21 -11.17
C TYR A 484 30.73 -5.65 -11.97
N HIS A 485 31.67 -4.93 -11.34
CA HIS A 485 32.88 -4.49 -12.01
C HIS A 485 34.02 -5.49 -11.76
N HIS A 486 34.57 -6.00 -12.84
CA HIS A 486 35.67 -6.95 -12.83
C HIS A 486 36.85 -6.40 -13.61
N LEU A 487 38.07 -6.66 -13.12
CA LEU A 487 39.25 -6.38 -13.90
C LEU A 487 39.42 -7.52 -14.91
N VAL A 488 39.38 -7.20 -16.20
CA VAL A 488 39.53 -8.17 -17.27
C VAL A 488 40.78 -7.87 -18.10
N THR A 489 41.46 -8.93 -18.50
CA THR A 489 42.61 -8.83 -19.40
C THR A 489 42.15 -9.04 -20.82
N LEU A 490 42.38 -8.04 -21.68
CA LEU A 490 41.93 -8.01 -23.07
C LEU A 490 43.10 -8.01 -24.02
N SER A 491 42.88 -8.43 -25.27
CA SER A 491 43.76 -8.17 -26.39
C SER A 491 43.94 -6.65 -26.62
N ALA A 492 45.02 -6.23 -27.25
CA ALA A 492 45.29 -4.81 -27.49
C ALA A 492 44.20 -4.07 -28.28
N ASP A 493 43.41 -4.79 -29.07
CA ASP A 493 42.27 -4.29 -29.83
C ASP A 493 40.92 -4.37 -29.08
N GLU A 494 40.95 -4.82 -27.82
CA GLU A 494 39.78 -5.05 -26.95
C GLU A 494 38.75 -6.05 -27.48
N SER A 495 39.06 -6.82 -28.51
CA SER A 495 38.10 -7.72 -29.16
C SER A 495 37.93 -9.05 -28.43
N HIS A 496 38.91 -9.49 -27.64
CA HIS A 496 38.90 -10.78 -26.95
C HIS A 496 39.48 -10.67 -25.53
N ARG A 497 38.97 -11.48 -24.64
CA ARG A 497 39.58 -11.72 -23.32
C ARG A 497 40.75 -12.67 -23.46
N ILE A 498 41.81 -12.43 -22.68
CA ILE A 498 43.01 -13.24 -22.65
C ILE A 498 43.20 -13.77 -21.24
N TYR A 499 43.38 -15.08 -21.11
CA TYR A 499 43.63 -15.71 -19.83
C TYR A 499 45.12 -15.64 -19.47
N GLU A 500 45.48 -15.77 -18.18
CA GLU A 500 46.83 -15.60 -17.68
C GLU A 500 47.88 -16.49 -18.38
N ASN A 501 47.49 -17.71 -18.77
CA ASN A 501 48.38 -18.65 -19.47
C ASN A 501 48.72 -18.23 -20.91
N CYS A 502 47.96 -17.34 -21.52
CA CYS A 502 48.21 -16.78 -22.86
C CYS A 502 48.72 -15.32 -22.83
N ALA A 503 48.71 -14.66 -21.69
CA ALA A 503 49.08 -13.24 -21.54
C ALA A 503 50.55 -12.95 -21.93
N ASN A 504 51.43 -13.94 -21.96
CA ASN A 504 52.84 -13.78 -22.31
C ASN A 504 53.14 -13.84 -23.82
N THR A 505 52.11 -14.11 -24.64
CA THR A 505 52.31 -14.30 -26.09
C THR A 505 51.92 -13.07 -26.93
N GLU A 506 51.19 -12.11 -26.35
CA GLU A 506 50.70 -10.93 -27.06
C GLU A 506 50.59 -9.71 -26.12
N PRO A 507 50.60 -8.48 -26.67
CA PRO A 507 50.30 -7.28 -25.89
C PRO A 507 48.86 -7.35 -25.32
N THR A 508 48.72 -7.20 -24.00
CA THR A 508 47.44 -7.19 -23.31
C THR A 508 47.22 -5.88 -22.58
N ILE A 509 45.97 -5.54 -22.41
CA ILE A 509 45.54 -4.41 -21.57
C ILE A 509 44.63 -4.91 -20.45
N GLN A 510 44.73 -4.30 -19.29
CA GLN A 510 43.79 -4.55 -18.19
C GLN A 510 42.76 -3.42 -18.15
N LYS A 511 41.49 -3.78 -18.10
CA LYS A 511 40.39 -2.81 -18.10
C LYS A 511 39.32 -3.24 -17.12
N SER A 512 38.75 -2.27 -16.44
CA SER A 512 37.51 -2.50 -15.67
C SER A 512 36.34 -2.71 -16.61
N TRP A 513 35.54 -3.71 -16.34
CA TRP A 513 34.35 -4.04 -17.16
C TRP A 513 33.15 -4.30 -16.29
N PHE A 514 32.04 -3.65 -16.63
CA PHE A 514 30.75 -3.86 -16.00
C PHE A 514 30.06 -5.07 -16.62
N ALA A 515 29.91 -6.15 -15.87
CA ALA A 515 29.29 -7.39 -16.31
C ALA A 515 28.19 -7.82 -15.33
N LEU A 516 26.98 -7.91 -15.83
CA LEU A 516 25.82 -8.44 -15.10
C LEU A 516 25.81 -9.98 -15.17
N PRO A 517 25.15 -10.66 -14.22
CA PRO A 517 24.90 -12.10 -14.35
C PRO A 517 24.21 -12.42 -15.68
N PRO A 518 24.49 -13.58 -16.32
CA PRO A 518 24.03 -13.86 -17.68
C PRO A 518 22.52 -13.72 -17.89
N VAL A 519 21.72 -14.17 -16.89
CA VAL A 519 20.25 -14.04 -16.96
C VAL A 519 19.83 -12.57 -16.91
N TRP A 520 20.47 -11.74 -16.07
CA TRP A 520 20.17 -10.30 -16.00
C TRP A 520 20.60 -9.61 -17.28
N GLU A 521 21.81 -9.90 -17.77
CA GLU A 521 22.36 -9.35 -18.99
C GLU A 521 21.45 -9.61 -20.19
N TRP A 522 20.91 -10.83 -20.31
CA TRP A 522 20.02 -11.21 -21.42
C TRP A 522 18.83 -10.25 -21.57
N TYR A 523 18.14 -9.91 -20.48
CA TYR A 523 17.03 -8.97 -20.49
C TYR A 523 17.51 -7.52 -20.49
N TYR A 524 18.57 -7.19 -19.76
CA TYR A 524 19.05 -5.83 -19.56
C TYR A 524 19.49 -5.18 -20.87
N LYS A 525 20.24 -5.85 -21.68
CA LYS A 525 20.74 -5.34 -22.99
C LYS A 525 19.63 -5.01 -23.99
N GLN A 526 18.41 -5.56 -23.83
CA GLN A 526 17.28 -5.25 -24.70
C GLN A 526 16.72 -3.85 -24.42
N HIS A 527 16.91 -3.34 -23.21
CA HIS A 527 16.44 -2.03 -22.77
C HIS A 527 17.57 -1.00 -22.65
N HIS A 528 18.83 -1.46 -22.68
CA HIS A 528 20.04 -0.67 -22.49
C HIS A 528 21.02 -0.88 -23.65
N PRO A 529 20.82 -0.22 -24.80
CA PRO A 529 21.68 -0.39 -25.97
C PRO A 529 23.12 0.07 -25.74
N GLU A 530 23.37 0.88 -24.71
CA GLU A 530 24.70 1.31 -24.28
C GLU A 530 25.49 0.20 -23.54
N TYR A 531 24.81 -0.84 -23.06
CA TYR A 531 25.46 -1.94 -22.35
C TYR A 531 26.37 -2.75 -23.28
N LYS A 532 27.60 -2.94 -22.85
CA LYS A 532 28.61 -3.72 -23.59
C LYS A 532 28.84 -5.06 -22.90
N PRO A 533 28.41 -6.18 -23.50
CA PRO A 533 28.70 -7.50 -22.97
C PRO A 533 30.22 -7.76 -22.93
N LEU A 534 30.64 -8.68 -22.06
CA LEU A 534 32.03 -9.09 -22.02
C LEU A 534 32.47 -9.66 -23.38
N PRO A 535 33.63 -9.25 -23.90
CA PRO A 535 34.18 -9.87 -25.11
C PRO A 535 34.39 -11.39 -24.93
N PRO A 536 34.30 -12.19 -26.00
CA PRO A 536 34.56 -13.62 -25.92
C PRO A 536 36.01 -13.87 -25.57
N PHE A 537 36.33 -15.04 -25.05
CA PHE A 537 37.71 -15.47 -24.89
C PHE A 537 38.38 -15.73 -26.25
N LYS A 538 39.67 -15.47 -26.34
CA LYS A 538 40.48 -15.85 -27.51
C LYS A 538 40.50 -17.37 -27.61
N ALA A 539 40.27 -17.91 -28.79
CA ALA A 539 40.27 -19.33 -29.05
C ALA A 539 41.57 -19.99 -28.57
N GLY A 540 41.50 -21.02 -27.72
CA GLY A 540 42.61 -21.72 -27.12
C GLY A 540 43.22 -21.08 -25.87
N CYS A 541 42.69 -19.96 -25.39
CA CYS A 541 43.18 -19.19 -24.25
C CYS A 541 42.12 -19.00 -23.14
N GLY A 542 41.36 -19.99 -22.77
CA GLY A 542 40.33 -19.85 -21.73
C GLY A 542 40.09 -21.13 -20.93
N GLU A 543 40.12 -21.04 -19.61
CA GLU A 543 39.33 -21.85 -18.71
C GLU A 543 38.41 -20.88 -17.98
N ASP A 544 37.10 -21.08 -18.14
CA ASP A 544 36.09 -20.14 -17.64
C ASP A 544 35.95 -20.19 -16.12
N SER A 545 36.31 -19.11 -15.46
CA SER A 545 35.72 -18.76 -14.16
C SER A 545 34.44 -17.94 -14.31
N PHE A 546 34.11 -17.50 -15.51
CA PHE A 546 32.89 -16.74 -15.83
C PHE A 546 31.85 -17.69 -16.45
N GLN A 547 30.72 -17.87 -15.79
CA GLN A 547 29.61 -18.61 -16.38
C GLN A 547 29.09 -17.87 -17.61
N SER A 548 29.45 -18.33 -18.80
CA SER A 548 28.95 -17.81 -20.08
C SER A 548 27.45 -18.07 -20.26
N MET A 549 26.91 -19.03 -19.52
CA MET A 549 25.50 -19.44 -19.59
C MET A 549 24.94 -19.88 -18.25
N GLN A 550 23.63 -19.73 -18.08
CA GLN A 550 22.90 -20.12 -16.88
C GLN A 550 21.48 -20.56 -17.22
N PHE A 551 20.97 -21.60 -16.55
CA PHE A 551 19.58 -21.97 -16.66
C PHE A 551 18.68 -20.90 -16.06
N ILE A 552 17.71 -20.44 -16.83
CA ILE A 552 16.59 -19.62 -16.34
C ILE A 552 15.59 -20.57 -15.69
N TYR A 553 15.30 -21.70 -16.37
CA TYR A 553 14.40 -22.74 -15.88
C TYR A 553 14.79 -24.13 -16.48
N PRO A 554 14.75 -25.20 -15.68
CA PRO A 554 14.45 -25.26 -14.25
C PRO A 554 15.64 -24.86 -13.39
N PRO A 555 15.39 -24.30 -12.18
CA PRO A 555 16.46 -24.10 -11.20
C PRO A 555 16.93 -25.43 -10.62
N MET A 556 18.12 -25.41 -10.03
CA MET A 556 18.73 -26.61 -9.43
C MET A 556 17.84 -27.21 -8.34
N ASN A 557 17.63 -28.52 -8.39
CA ASN A 557 16.80 -29.31 -7.48
C ASN A 557 15.31 -28.94 -7.47
N ALA A 558 14.79 -28.34 -8.55
CA ALA A 558 13.36 -28.05 -8.67
C ALA A 558 12.51 -29.34 -8.67
N HIS A 559 11.40 -29.29 -7.94
CA HIS A 559 10.35 -30.30 -8.01
C HIS A 559 9.25 -29.81 -8.95
N ILE A 560 9.00 -30.53 -10.04
CA ILE A 560 8.16 -30.08 -11.14
C ILE A 560 7.02 -31.07 -11.37
N LYS A 561 5.80 -30.54 -11.35
CA LYS A 561 4.61 -31.27 -11.70
C LYS A 561 4.18 -30.93 -13.12
N LEU A 562 4.21 -31.88 -14.02
CA LEU A 562 3.78 -31.65 -15.40
C LEU A 562 2.25 -31.51 -15.46
N PRO A 563 1.72 -30.47 -16.11
CA PRO A 563 0.28 -30.35 -16.30
C PRO A 563 -0.22 -31.49 -17.20
N LYS A 564 -1.44 -32.00 -16.97
CA LYS A 564 -2.09 -32.90 -17.90
C LYS A 564 -2.75 -32.08 -19.01
N GLN A 565 -2.59 -32.55 -20.26
CA GLN A 565 -3.30 -31.98 -21.39
C GLN A 565 -4.79 -32.37 -21.36
N LEU A 566 -5.61 -31.68 -22.14
CA LEU A 566 -7.06 -31.96 -22.23
C LEU A 566 -7.39 -33.38 -22.72
N ASP A 567 -6.48 -34.00 -23.45
CA ASP A 567 -6.58 -35.40 -23.93
C ASP A 567 -6.08 -36.43 -22.92
N GLY A 568 -5.67 -36.00 -21.71
CA GLY A 568 -5.15 -36.87 -20.65
C GLY A 568 -3.66 -37.22 -20.78
N SER A 569 -2.98 -36.78 -21.85
CA SER A 569 -1.53 -36.95 -22.01
C SER A 569 -0.74 -36.05 -21.05
N LYS A 570 0.52 -36.45 -20.78
CA LYS A 570 1.43 -35.61 -19.98
C LYS A 570 1.80 -34.37 -20.77
N GLY A 571 1.83 -33.20 -20.10
CA GLY A 571 2.29 -31.97 -20.65
C GLY A 571 3.81 -31.92 -20.85
N PHE A 572 4.28 -30.85 -21.43
CA PHE A 572 5.69 -30.60 -21.67
C PHE A 572 6.30 -29.72 -20.57
N LEU A 573 7.55 -30.00 -20.24
CA LEU A 573 8.44 -29.13 -19.48
C LEU A 573 9.13 -28.21 -20.47
N THR A 574 8.85 -26.92 -20.39
CA THR A 574 9.62 -25.93 -21.14
C THR A 574 10.84 -25.55 -20.33
N VAL A 575 12.03 -25.74 -20.87
CA VAL A 575 13.31 -25.35 -20.27
C VAL A 575 13.88 -24.16 -21.01
N GLU A 576 14.58 -23.27 -20.27
CA GLU A 576 15.08 -22.02 -20.80
C GLU A 576 16.46 -21.71 -20.21
N LEU A 577 17.37 -21.20 -21.05
CA LEU A 577 18.74 -20.88 -20.70
C LEU A 577 19.10 -19.50 -21.23
N ALA A 578 19.83 -18.72 -20.44
CA ALA A 578 20.48 -17.49 -20.89
C ALA A 578 21.94 -17.77 -21.26
N HIS A 579 22.41 -17.13 -22.33
CA HIS A 579 23.79 -17.14 -22.76
C HIS A 579 24.30 -15.71 -22.99
N SER A 580 25.54 -15.39 -22.59
CA SER A 580 26.13 -14.08 -22.75
C SER A 580 26.36 -13.70 -24.23
N ASN A 581 26.60 -14.70 -25.09
CA ASN A 581 26.69 -14.52 -26.54
C ASN A 581 25.33 -14.82 -27.18
N PRO A 582 24.64 -13.85 -27.80
CA PRO A 582 23.32 -14.05 -28.39
C PRO A 582 23.31 -14.99 -29.61
N ASN A 583 24.48 -15.19 -30.26
CA ASN A 583 24.61 -16.06 -31.44
C ASN A 583 25.16 -17.45 -31.11
N ALA A 584 25.28 -17.78 -29.81
CA ALA A 584 25.80 -19.07 -29.40
C ALA A 584 24.85 -20.21 -29.86
N THR A 585 25.43 -21.32 -30.27
CA THR A 585 24.67 -22.55 -30.49
C THR A 585 24.72 -23.38 -29.22
N ILE A 586 23.55 -23.76 -28.68
CA ILE A 586 23.43 -24.56 -27.47
C ILE A 586 22.96 -25.95 -27.81
N PHE A 587 23.71 -26.96 -27.34
CA PHE A 587 23.37 -28.37 -27.45
C PHE A 587 22.78 -28.87 -26.12
N TRP A 588 21.60 -29.44 -26.19
CA TRP A 588 20.83 -29.84 -25.01
C TRP A 588 20.90 -31.36 -24.78
N HIS A 589 21.20 -31.76 -23.55
CA HIS A 589 21.26 -33.16 -23.13
C HIS A 589 20.40 -33.38 -21.90
N LEU A 590 19.49 -34.34 -21.96
CA LEU A 590 18.71 -34.80 -20.81
C LEU A 590 19.23 -36.20 -20.41
N ASP A 591 19.66 -36.34 -19.17
CA ASP A 591 20.25 -37.62 -18.65
C ASP A 591 21.36 -38.13 -19.60
N ASP A 592 22.27 -37.26 -20.01
CA ASP A 592 23.35 -37.49 -20.96
C ASP A 592 22.92 -37.85 -22.39
N THR A 593 21.64 -37.86 -22.68
CA THR A 593 21.11 -38.11 -24.03
C THR A 593 20.85 -36.80 -24.74
N TYR A 594 21.47 -36.59 -25.91
CA TYR A 594 21.24 -35.45 -26.77
C TYR A 594 19.76 -35.31 -27.15
N GLN A 595 19.19 -34.12 -27.00
CA GLN A 595 17.81 -33.80 -27.32
C GLN A 595 17.68 -32.98 -28.59
N THR A 596 18.34 -31.84 -28.62
CA THR A 596 18.28 -30.89 -29.74
C THR A 596 19.36 -29.82 -29.59
N GLN A 597 19.46 -28.94 -30.60
CA GLN A 597 20.25 -27.69 -30.51
C GLN A 597 19.35 -26.48 -30.71
N THR A 598 19.74 -25.35 -30.13
CA THR A 598 19.08 -24.05 -30.32
C THR A 598 20.09 -22.99 -30.66
N GLN A 599 19.66 -22.00 -31.44
CA GLN A 599 20.39 -20.79 -31.77
C GLN A 599 19.43 -19.61 -31.62
N ASP A 600 19.90 -18.45 -31.24
CA ASP A 600 19.15 -17.20 -30.98
C ASP A 600 18.20 -17.28 -29.77
N PHE A 601 17.35 -18.30 -29.68
CA PHE A 601 16.42 -18.53 -28.56
C PHE A 601 16.68 -19.87 -27.90
N HIS A 602 17.25 -19.85 -26.68
CA HIS A 602 17.61 -21.06 -25.97
C HIS A 602 16.47 -21.57 -25.09
N LYS A 603 15.41 -22.04 -25.79
CA LYS A 603 14.19 -22.57 -25.15
C LYS A 603 13.74 -23.83 -25.87
N ILE A 604 13.56 -24.91 -25.10
CA ILE A 604 13.09 -26.19 -25.62
C ILE A 604 11.98 -26.76 -24.76
N SER A 605 11.18 -27.66 -25.34
CA SER A 605 10.12 -28.37 -24.64
C SER A 605 10.51 -29.84 -24.53
N LEU A 606 10.55 -30.36 -23.31
CA LEU A 606 10.91 -31.74 -22.98
C LEU A 606 9.73 -32.50 -22.36
N GLN A 607 9.73 -33.82 -22.44
CA GLN A 607 8.73 -34.68 -21.81
C GLN A 607 9.41 -35.76 -20.96
N PRO A 608 10.09 -35.37 -19.86
CA PRO A 608 10.81 -36.33 -19.02
C PRO A 608 9.86 -37.30 -18.29
N ALA A 609 10.35 -38.49 -17.97
CA ALA A 609 9.64 -39.45 -17.15
C ALA A 609 9.57 -38.97 -15.68
N PRO A 610 8.69 -39.53 -14.82
CA PRO A 610 8.78 -39.25 -13.39
C PRO A 610 10.10 -39.70 -12.80
N GLY A 611 10.72 -38.90 -11.96
CA GLY A 611 12.00 -39.17 -11.33
C GLY A 611 12.97 -38.01 -11.33
N LYS A 612 14.21 -38.28 -10.91
CA LYS A 612 15.30 -37.30 -10.93
C LYS A 612 15.95 -37.27 -12.32
N HIS A 613 16.15 -36.05 -12.83
CA HIS A 613 16.79 -35.81 -14.13
C HIS A 613 17.93 -34.84 -13.99
N SER A 614 18.90 -34.95 -14.89
CA SER A 614 19.99 -34.00 -15.11
C SER A 614 19.85 -33.41 -16.50
N LEU A 615 19.79 -32.07 -16.59
CA LEU A 615 19.77 -31.36 -17.85
C LEU A 615 21.10 -30.61 -18.01
N THR A 616 21.79 -30.90 -19.10
CA THR A 616 23.08 -30.28 -19.43
C THR A 616 22.98 -29.51 -20.75
N ALA A 617 23.43 -28.29 -20.72
CA ALA A 617 23.60 -27.46 -21.92
C ALA A 617 25.09 -27.26 -22.20
N VAL A 618 25.45 -27.41 -23.48
CA VAL A 618 26.81 -27.24 -23.96
C VAL A 618 26.78 -26.18 -25.07
N ASP A 619 27.65 -25.17 -25.01
CA ASP A 619 27.75 -24.21 -26.11
C ASP A 619 28.72 -24.67 -27.22
N GLY A 620 28.77 -23.90 -28.30
CA GLY A 620 29.67 -24.18 -29.43
C GLY A 620 31.16 -24.03 -29.10
N GLU A 621 31.52 -23.45 -27.96
CA GLU A 621 32.87 -23.30 -27.46
C GLU A 621 33.26 -24.41 -26.46
N GLY A 622 32.30 -25.30 -26.13
CA GLY A 622 32.51 -26.41 -25.21
C GLY A 622 32.25 -26.10 -23.74
N ASN A 623 31.80 -24.88 -23.41
CA ASN A 623 31.40 -24.58 -22.04
C ASN A 623 30.13 -25.34 -21.70
N THR A 624 30.05 -25.81 -20.44
CA THR A 624 28.92 -26.62 -19.98
C THR A 624 28.27 -26.05 -18.74
N VAL A 625 26.94 -26.12 -18.67
CA VAL A 625 26.18 -25.85 -17.45
C VAL A 625 25.17 -26.97 -17.25
N SER A 626 25.01 -27.42 -16.01
CA SER A 626 24.07 -28.50 -15.68
C SER A 626 23.15 -28.07 -14.54
N THR A 627 21.90 -28.54 -14.61
CA THR A 627 20.92 -28.44 -13.52
C THR A 627 20.26 -29.77 -13.28
N THR A 628 19.88 -30.05 -12.03
CA THR A 628 19.13 -31.26 -11.67
C THR A 628 17.72 -30.85 -11.23
N PHE A 629 16.73 -31.66 -11.56
CA PHE A 629 15.34 -31.44 -11.16
C PHE A 629 14.61 -32.77 -11.00
N PHE A 630 13.43 -32.73 -10.36
CA PHE A 630 12.59 -33.88 -10.11
C PHE A 630 11.24 -33.68 -10.79
N ILE A 631 10.76 -34.71 -11.50
CA ILE A 631 9.41 -34.76 -12.07
C ILE A 631 8.52 -35.60 -11.17
N GLU A 632 7.40 -35.02 -10.72
CA GLU A 632 6.37 -35.69 -9.89
C GLU A 632 5.25 -36.29 -10.73
#